data_76641261d37c541c0e65ee7588936b17
#
_entry.id   76641261d37c541c0e65ee7588936b17
#
_cell.length_a   1.000
_cell.length_b   1.000
_cell.length_c   1.000
_cell.angle_alpha   90.00
_cell.angle_beta   90.00
_cell.angle_gamma   90.00
#
_symmetry.space_group_name_H-M   'P 1'
#
loop_
_entity.id
_entity.type
_entity.pdbx_description
1 polymer ?
#
loop_
_entity_poly.entity_id
_entity_poly.type
_entity_poly.pdbx_seq_one_letter_code
_entity_poly.pdbx_strand_id
1 'polypeptide(L)'
;MLALAGLMLAAMPAAKVHAQQATPTAEPSASTVAAQDLAKSTHNPFEDSIKVPFQATTGFSIGPHHNAAESFNIEPLIPLRLNSQWDLITQPNLTVTYLPSPHEQYGLQDVQTSFFLTPHNAHEWLWGIGPIFQFPTATATELGTGGWSAGPTSAVIYSNGPWFNGVLAYQLMSFAGNRDRGSVNQTFIEPELSYNFESGWYIDSNPSITMDWTADTADAWTLPVGADAGKAFTFGSQAMSMQAGSYYLVERPAGNPQWIVRVQLTLLFPTGK
;
A
#
# COMPACT_ATOMS: atom_id res chain seq x y z
N MET A 1 -69.62 1.07 38.39
CA MET A 1 -70.21 1.90 37.36
C MET A 1 -69.28 2.00 36.21
N LEU A 2 -69.63 1.33 35.11
CA LEU A 2 -68.89 1.31 33.85
C LEU A 2 -69.11 2.65 33.13
N ALA A 3 -67.98 3.19 32.51
CA ALA A 3 -68.12 4.17 31.47
C ALA A 3 -67.25 3.70 30.28
N LEU A 4 -67.89 3.28 29.19
CA LEU A 4 -67.31 3.03 27.88
C LEU A 4 -66.84 4.37 27.28
N ALA A 5 -65.63 4.44 26.80
CA ALA A 5 -65.14 5.46 25.88
C ALA A 5 -64.92 4.83 24.51
N GLY A 6 -65.77 5.24 23.54
CA GLY A 6 -65.72 4.75 22.15
C GLY A 6 -64.53 5.30 21.40
N LEU A 7 -63.84 4.41 20.67
CA LEU A 7 -62.73 4.73 19.77
C LEU A 7 -63.28 5.07 18.38
N MET A 8 -63.25 6.32 17.97
CA MET A 8 -63.53 6.73 16.61
C MET A 8 -62.32 6.42 15.70
N LEU A 9 -62.52 5.50 14.78
CA LEU A 9 -61.56 5.16 13.73
C LEU A 9 -61.71 6.18 12.60
N ALA A 10 -60.80 7.15 12.50
CA ALA A 10 -60.73 8.06 11.37
C ALA A 10 -60.04 7.38 10.20
N ALA A 11 -60.75 7.18 9.10
CA ALA A 11 -60.21 6.66 7.85
C ALA A 11 -59.26 7.70 7.22
N MET A 12 -57.98 7.39 7.13
CA MET A 12 -57.01 8.17 6.36
C MET A 12 -57.14 7.82 4.86
N PRO A 13 -57.12 8.80 3.95
CA PRO A 13 -57.11 8.54 2.52
C PRO A 13 -55.78 7.89 2.11
N ALA A 14 -55.87 6.81 1.33
CA ALA A 14 -54.70 6.13 0.75
C ALA A 14 -53.93 7.09 -0.17
N ALA A 15 -52.74 7.49 0.26
CA ALA A 15 -51.78 8.21 -0.60
C ALA A 15 -51.35 7.25 -1.72
N LYS A 16 -51.60 7.60 -2.95
CA LYS A 16 -51.05 6.92 -4.14
C LYS A 16 -49.57 7.14 -4.15
N VAL A 17 -48.81 6.14 -3.74
CA VAL A 17 -47.34 6.09 -3.96
C VAL A 17 -47.16 5.98 -5.47
N HIS A 18 -46.75 7.08 -6.11
CA HIS A 18 -46.20 7.03 -7.46
C HIS A 18 -44.88 6.29 -7.36
N ALA A 19 -44.82 5.10 -7.93
CA ALA A 19 -43.51 4.42 -8.15
C ALA A 19 -42.71 5.33 -9.08
N GLN A 20 -41.72 5.98 -8.50
CA GLN A 20 -40.72 6.72 -9.26
C GLN A 20 -39.95 5.67 -10.08
N GLN A 21 -40.18 5.68 -11.40
CA GLN A 21 -39.43 4.84 -12.33
C GLN A 21 -37.94 5.12 -12.06
N ALA A 22 -37.21 4.09 -11.63
CA ALA A 22 -35.75 4.15 -11.52
C ALA A 22 -35.25 4.57 -12.91
N THR A 23 -34.60 5.72 -12.96
CA THR A 23 -33.87 6.17 -14.14
C THR A 23 -32.88 5.06 -14.48
N PRO A 24 -32.83 4.55 -15.73
CA PRO A 24 -31.80 3.55 -16.08
C PRO A 24 -30.44 4.14 -15.76
N THR A 25 -29.67 3.44 -14.96
CA THR A 25 -28.27 3.79 -14.68
C THR A 25 -27.57 3.84 -16.05
N ALA A 26 -27.16 5.02 -16.45
CA ALA A 26 -26.44 5.19 -17.74
C ALA A 26 -25.21 4.28 -17.69
N GLU A 27 -24.99 3.49 -18.74
CA GLU A 27 -23.75 2.71 -18.87
C GLU A 27 -22.56 3.67 -18.80
N PRO A 28 -21.48 3.29 -18.07
CA PRO A 28 -20.28 4.12 -17.95
C PRO A 28 -19.75 4.47 -19.35
N SER A 29 -19.38 5.74 -19.56
CA SER A 29 -18.77 6.14 -20.83
C SER A 29 -17.38 5.49 -20.99
N ALA A 30 -16.92 5.29 -22.21
CA ALA A 30 -15.59 4.72 -22.47
C ALA A 30 -14.47 5.49 -21.75
N SER A 31 -14.63 6.80 -21.55
CA SER A 31 -13.65 7.62 -20.79
C SER A 31 -13.68 7.37 -19.30
N THR A 32 -14.84 7.05 -18.70
CA THR A 32 -14.94 6.69 -17.27
C THR A 32 -14.36 5.32 -16.99
N VAL A 33 -14.60 4.34 -17.85
CA VAL A 33 -13.98 3.01 -17.76
C VAL A 33 -12.45 3.12 -17.84
N ALA A 34 -11.93 3.91 -18.78
CA ALA A 34 -10.50 4.12 -18.93
C ALA A 34 -9.86 4.78 -17.69
N ALA A 35 -10.55 5.72 -17.01
CA ALA A 35 -10.04 6.36 -15.80
C ALA A 35 -10.02 5.41 -14.60
N GLN A 36 -11.05 4.58 -14.45
CA GLN A 36 -11.10 3.55 -13.41
C GLN A 36 -10.03 2.47 -13.64
N ASP A 37 -9.85 2.03 -14.88
CA ASP A 37 -8.83 1.04 -15.21
C ASP A 37 -7.41 1.59 -14.98
N LEU A 38 -7.18 2.88 -15.28
CA LEU A 38 -5.93 3.54 -14.95
C LEU A 38 -5.69 3.57 -13.44
N ALA A 39 -6.71 3.83 -12.62
CA ALA A 39 -6.60 3.80 -11.17
C ALA A 39 -6.22 2.39 -10.67
N LYS A 40 -6.88 1.34 -11.15
CA LYS A 40 -6.51 -0.06 -10.83
C LYS A 40 -5.10 -0.40 -11.29
N SER A 41 -4.71 0.08 -12.46
CA SER A 41 -3.38 -0.10 -13.01
C SER A 41 -2.28 0.44 -12.10
N THR A 42 -2.51 1.54 -11.39
CA THR A 42 -1.52 2.11 -10.46
C THR A 42 -1.23 1.18 -9.27
N HIS A 43 -2.20 0.38 -8.84
CA HIS A 43 -2.07 -0.56 -7.72
C HIS A 43 -1.58 -1.95 -8.14
N ASN A 44 -1.78 -2.37 -9.39
CA ASN A 44 -1.46 -3.72 -9.84
C ASN A 44 0.06 -3.93 -10.07
N PRO A 45 0.81 -4.63 -9.19
CA PRO A 45 2.25 -4.84 -9.37
C PRO A 45 2.59 -5.80 -10.52
N PHE A 46 1.61 -6.58 -11.02
CA PHE A 46 1.82 -7.62 -12.03
C PHE A 46 1.39 -7.19 -13.43
N GLU A 47 1.15 -5.90 -13.65
CA GLU A 47 0.79 -5.38 -14.96
C GLU A 47 2.02 -5.15 -15.85
N ASP A 48 1.81 -5.22 -17.16
CA ASP A 48 2.84 -5.05 -18.19
C ASP A 48 3.20 -3.57 -18.38
N SER A 49 3.55 -2.89 -17.28
CA SER A 49 3.98 -1.50 -17.23
C SER A 49 5.04 -1.29 -16.17
N ILE A 50 6.05 -0.48 -16.47
CA ILE A 50 7.00 -0.03 -15.45
C ILE A 50 6.29 1.04 -14.61
N LYS A 51 6.29 0.88 -13.29
CA LYS A 51 5.74 1.84 -12.34
C LYS A 51 6.86 2.39 -11.48
N VAL A 52 6.87 3.68 -11.31
CA VAL A 52 7.88 4.36 -10.50
C VAL A 52 7.18 5.22 -9.45
N PRO A 53 6.87 4.66 -8.28
CA PRO A 53 6.37 5.43 -7.15
C PRO A 53 7.50 6.22 -6.50
N PHE A 54 7.19 7.46 -6.15
CA PHE A 54 7.97 8.39 -5.36
C PHE A 54 7.15 8.74 -4.13
N GLN A 55 7.56 8.27 -2.96
CA GLN A 55 6.81 8.47 -1.73
C GLN A 55 7.61 9.28 -0.72
N ALA A 56 7.02 10.36 -0.25
CA ALA A 56 7.48 11.12 0.92
C ALA A 56 6.63 10.73 2.14
N THR A 57 7.30 10.43 3.24
CA THR A 57 6.65 10.04 4.49
C THR A 57 7.21 10.88 5.63
N THR A 58 6.31 11.42 6.45
CA THR A 58 6.67 12.12 7.69
C THR A 58 6.03 11.40 8.86
N GLY A 59 6.85 10.94 9.79
CA GLY A 59 6.43 10.35 11.04
C GLY A 59 6.51 11.37 12.18
N PHE A 60 5.44 11.52 12.94
CA PHE A 60 5.30 12.50 14.01
C PHE A 60 5.29 11.87 15.39
N SER A 61 5.54 12.70 16.42
CA SER A 61 5.52 12.31 17.84
C SER A 61 6.58 11.29 18.22
N ILE A 62 7.80 11.49 17.72
CA ILE A 62 8.95 10.65 18.02
C ILE A 62 9.63 11.13 19.30
N GLY A 63 9.78 10.20 20.25
CA GLY A 63 10.47 10.45 21.52
C GLY A 63 9.81 11.53 22.39
N PRO A 64 10.48 11.95 23.48
CA PRO A 64 9.92 12.87 24.48
C PRO A 64 9.75 14.31 23.97
N HIS A 65 10.43 14.68 22.88
CA HIS A 65 10.37 16.02 22.30
C HIS A 65 9.39 16.11 21.11
N HIS A 66 8.63 15.05 20.83
CA HIS A 66 7.68 14.99 19.70
C HIS A 66 8.30 15.36 18.35
N ASN A 67 9.53 14.92 18.12
CA ASN A 67 10.25 15.17 16.88
C ASN A 67 9.53 14.53 15.67
N ALA A 68 9.91 14.97 14.47
CA ALA A 68 9.46 14.37 13.21
C ALA A 68 10.65 13.70 12.51
N ALA A 69 10.43 12.48 11.98
CA ALA A 69 11.33 11.84 11.04
C ALA A 69 10.74 11.90 9.64
N GLU A 70 11.62 12.01 8.66
CA GLU A 70 11.23 12.09 7.27
C GLU A 70 11.91 10.98 6.46
N SER A 71 11.21 10.43 5.49
CA SER A 71 11.78 9.51 4.53
C SER A 71 11.25 9.78 3.13
N PHE A 72 12.11 9.52 2.15
CA PHE A 72 11.76 9.55 0.74
C PHE A 72 12.14 8.21 0.14
N ASN A 73 11.14 7.54 -0.43
CA ASN A 73 11.26 6.20 -0.99
C ASN A 73 11.03 6.23 -2.50
N ILE A 74 11.80 5.43 -3.22
CA ILE A 74 11.60 5.11 -4.64
C ILE A 74 11.60 3.60 -4.75
N GLU A 75 10.50 3.04 -5.27
CA GLU A 75 10.30 1.59 -5.32
C GLU A 75 9.75 1.13 -6.69
N PRO A 76 10.56 1.22 -7.76
CA PRO A 76 10.09 0.89 -9.10
C PRO A 76 9.70 -0.59 -9.24
N LEU A 77 8.58 -0.83 -9.92
CA LEU A 77 8.14 -2.15 -10.33
C LEU A 77 8.48 -2.33 -11.82
N ILE A 78 9.36 -3.27 -12.11
CA ILE A 78 9.91 -3.47 -13.46
C ILE A 78 9.56 -4.89 -13.93
N PRO A 79 8.57 -5.05 -14.83
CA PRO A 79 8.24 -6.34 -15.42
C PRO A 79 9.24 -6.73 -16.49
N LEU A 80 9.70 -7.99 -16.43
CA LEU A 80 10.58 -8.60 -17.41
C LEU A 80 9.92 -9.86 -17.95
N ARG A 81 9.59 -9.89 -19.25
CA ARG A 81 9.04 -11.06 -19.92
C ARG A 81 10.09 -12.17 -20.00
N LEU A 82 9.89 -13.30 -19.31
CA LEU A 82 10.75 -14.46 -19.40
C LEU A 82 10.38 -15.34 -20.60
N ASN A 83 9.10 -15.60 -20.78
CA ASN A 83 8.55 -16.38 -21.89
C ASN A 83 7.04 -16.09 -22.04
N SER A 84 6.32 -16.88 -22.87
CA SER A 84 4.88 -16.70 -23.08
C SER A 84 3.99 -17.01 -21.88
N GLN A 85 4.52 -17.63 -20.83
CA GLN A 85 3.77 -18.07 -19.65
C GLN A 85 4.15 -17.32 -18.37
N TRP A 86 5.38 -16.80 -18.28
CA TRP A 86 5.96 -16.27 -17.05
C TRP A 86 6.61 -14.93 -17.24
N ASP A 87 6.35 -14.04 -16.29
CA ASP A 87 7.03 -12.77 -16.10
C ASP A 87 7.81 -12.78 -14.77
N LEU A 88 8.88 -12.01 -14.74
CA LEU A 88 9.64 -11.70 -13.52
C LEU A 88 9.43 -10.22 -13.21
N ILE A 89 8.84 -9.91 -12.07
CA ILE A 89 8.77 -8.54 -11.57
C ILE A 89 9.93 -8.30 -10.63
N THR A 90 10.69 -7.25 -10.88
CA THR A 90 11.74 -6.79 -9.97
C THR A 90 11.30 -5.51 -9.28
N GLN A 91 11.47 -5.45 -7.95
CA GLN A 91 11.02 -4.35 -7.11
C GLN A 91 12.16 -3.93 -6.16
N PRO A 92 13.13 -3.12 -6.63
CA PRO A 92 14.11 -2.50 -5.75
C PRO A 92 13.47 -1.40 -4.92
N ASN A 93 13.83 -1.34 -3.64
CA ASN A 93 13.38 -0.34 -2.68
C ASN A 93 14.58 0.49 -2.24
N LEU A 94 14.55 1.79 -2.52
CA LEU A 94 15.58 2.75 -2.15
C LEU A 94 14.97 3.82 -1.27
N THR A 95 15.44 3.91 -0.02
CA THR A 95 14.91 4.86 0.96
C THR A 95 16.02 5.75 1.49
N VAL A 96 15.80 7.05 1.41
CA VAL A 96 16.62 8.06 2.10
C VAL A 96 15.82 8.54 3.30
N THR A 97 16.45 8.61 4.47
CA THR A 97 15.78 8.94 5.72
C THR A 97 16.54 10.01 6.50
N TYR A 98 15.77 10.88 7.16
CA TYR A 98 16.21 11.78 8.21
C TYR A 98 15.64 11.30 9.55
N LEU A 99 16.54 10.98 10.51
CA LEU A 99 16.20 10.64 11.88
C LEU A 99 16.69 11.76 12.81
N PRO A 100 15.79 12.39 13.60
CA PRO A 100 16.16 13.51 14.48
C PRO A 100 16.75 13.08 15.83
N SER A 101 16.65 11.79 16.19
CA SER A 101 16.99 11.27 17.53
C SER A 101 17.53 9.84 17.45
N PRO A 102 18.46 9.40 18.30
CA PRO A 102 19.12 10.14 19.40
C PRO A 102 20.16 11.16 18.93
N HIS A 103 20.65 11.01 17.70
CA HIS A 103 21.52 11.96 16.99
C HIS A 103 20.93 12.16 15.60
N GLU A 104 21.01 13.38 15.08
CA GLU A 104 20.57 13.68 13.72
C GLU A 104 21.35 12.82 12.71
N GLN A 105 20.64 12.01 11.96
CA GLN A 105 21.19 11.17 10.90
C GLN A 105 20.42 11.40 9.60
N TYR A 106 21.15 11.53 8.51
CA TYR A 106 20.60 11.63 7.17
C TYR A 106 21.37 10.73 6.24
N GLY A 107 20.66 9.95 5.43
CA GLY A 107 21.31 9.09 4.45
C GLY A 107 20.42 8.00 3.88
N LEU A 108 21.04 7.16 3.06
CA LEU A 108 20.43 5.98 2.45
C LEU A 108 20.31 4.88 3.50
N GLN A 109 19.17 4.19 3.50
CA GLN A 109 18.96 2.94 4.22
C GLN A 109 19.57 1.74 3.47
N ASP A 110 19.49 0.57 4.08
CA ASP A 110 19.81 -0.68 3.39
C ASP A 110 18.86 -0.89 2.21
N VAL A 111 19.40 -1.06 1.00
CA VAL A 111 18.60 -1.33 -0.20
C VAL A 111 18.01 -2.72 -0.11
N GLN A 112 16.73 -2.85 -0.40
CA GLN A 112 16.04 -4.12 -0.54
C GLN A 112 15.63 -4.34 -1.99
N THR A 113 15.53 -5.61 -2.41
CA THR A 113 15.01 -5.94 -3.74
C THR A 113 14.22 -7.23 -3.68
N SER A 114 12.94 -7.15 -4.04
CA SER A 114 12.07 -8.30 -4.22
C SER A 114 12.01 -8.74 -5.67
N PHE A 115 11.86 -10.04 -5.88
CA PHE A 115 11.67 -10.65 -7.19
C PHE A 115 10.43 -11.54 -7.12
N PHE A 116 9.50 -11.33 -8.07
CA PHE A 116 8.27 -12.12 -8.13
C PHE A 116 8.18 -12.82 -9.49
N LEU A 117 8.18 -14.14 -9.46
CA LEU A 117 7.77 -14.95 -10.61
C LEU A 117 6.24 -15.00 -10.64
N THR A 118 5.63 -14.54 -11.73
CA THR A 118 4.18 -14.42 -11.88
C THR A 118 3.72 -14.98 -13.23
N PRO A 119 2.52 -15.62 -13.32
CA PRO A 119 1.96 -16.01 -14.59
C PRO A 119 1.62 -14.79 -15.46
N HIS A 120 2.02 -14.83 -16.74
CA HIS A 120 1.84 -13.73 -17.68
C HIS A 120 0.37 -13.37 -17.95
N ASN A 121 -0.54 -14.31 -18.01
CA ASN A 121 -1.95 -14.12 -18.36
C ASN A 121 -2.87 -14.43 -17.15
N ALA A 122 -2.55 -13.93 -15.98
CA ALA A 122 -3.45 -14.01 -14.85
C ALA A 122 -4.62 -13.01 -15.03
N HIS A 123 -5.84 -13.41 -14.64
CA HIS A 123 -7.04 -12.60 -14.82
C HIS A 123 -7.47 -11.95 -13.49
N GLU A 124 -8.50 -12.51 -12.83
CA GLU A 124 -9.02 -11.94 -11.57
C GLU A 124 -8.07 -12.15 -10.39
N TRP A 125 -7.37 -13.28 -10.36
CA TRP A 125 -6.38 -13.61 -9.36
C TRP A 125 -4.98 -13.45 -9.91
N LEU A 126 -4.28 -12.45 -9.39
CA LEU A 126 -2.89 -12.16 -9.70
C LEU A 126 -2.04 -12.64 -8.52
N TRP A 127 -0.92 -13.28 -8.79
CA TRP A 127 -0.02 -13.71 -7.73
C TRP A 127 1.41 -13.77 -8.21
N GLY A 128 2.33 -13.63 -7.28
CA GLY A 128 3.77 -13.79 -7.53
C GLY A 128 4.47 -14.29 -6.29
N ILE A 129 5.51 -15.09 -6.50
CA ILE A 129 6.36 -15.61 -5.43
C ILE A 129 7.82 -15.48 -5.83
N GLY A 130 8.70 -15.35 -4.85
CA GLY A 130 10.13 -15.30 -5.11
C GLY A 130 10.97 -14.94 -3.89
N PRO A 131 12.23 -14.60 -4.07
CA PRO A 131 13.09 -14.13 -3.01
C PRO A 131 13.04 -12.61 -2.83
N ILE A 132 13.32 -12.17 -1.60
CA ILE A 132 13.74 -10.82 -1.27
C ILE A 132 15.17 -10.84 -0.75
N PHE A 133 15.94 -9.81 -1.09
CA PHE A 133 17.30 -9.59 -0.59
C PHE A 133 17.41 -8.19 0.00
N GLN A 134 18.19 -8.08 1.09
CA GLN A 134 18.61 -6.81 1.66
C GLN A 134 20.13 -6.74 1.64
N PHE A 135 20.64 -5.59 1.21
CA PHE A 135 22.06 -5.31 1.01
C PHE A 135 22.52 -4.29 2.08
N PRO A 136 23.68 -4.49 2.74
CA PRO A 136 24.20 -3.55 3.74
C PRO A 136 24.77 -2.29 3.08
N THR A 137 23.91 -1.47 2.51
CA THR A 137 24.26 -0.26 1.74
C THR A 137 23.98 1.04 2.48
N ALA A 138 23.48 0.95 3.71
CA ALA A 138 23.20 2.12 4.53
C ALA A 138 24.44 2.98 4.72
N THR A 139 24.24 4.31 4.58
CA THR A 139 25.34 5.29 4.66
C THR A 139 25.70 5.69 6.09
N ALA A 140 24.87 5.32 7.06
CA ALA A 140 25.11 5.50 8.50
C ALA A 140 24.66 4.25 9.28
N THR A 141 25.29 4.04 10.43
CA THR A 141 25.04 2.87 11.27
C THR A 141 23.58 2.75 11.71
N GLU A 142 22.97 3.87 12.04
CA GLU A 142 21.59 3.95 12.53
C GLU A 142 20.54 3.74 11.42
N LEU A 143 20.94 3.83 10.15
CA LEU A 143 20.06 3.72 8.99
C LEU A 143 20.01 2.33 8.38
N GLY A 144 20.81 1.37 8.87
CA GLY A 144 20.86 0.02 8.32
C GLY A 144 21.21 -1.04 9.33
N THR A 145 21.11 -2.29 8.91
CA THR A 145 21.35 -3.47 9.74
C THR A 145 22.81 -3.89 9.76
N GLY A 146 23.61 -3.45 8.77
CA GLY A 146 25.02 -3.84 8.60
C GLY A 146 25.22 -5.29 8.17
N GLY A 147 24.15 -5.96 7.74
CA GLY A 147 24.16 -7.37 7.35
C GLY A 147 23.41 -7.64 6.05
N TRP A 148 23.79 -8.73 5.39
CA TRP A 148 23.06 -9.30 4.27
C TRP A 148 21.90 -10.12 4.80
N SER A 149 20.71 -9.86 4.28
CA SER A 149 19.51 -10.62 4.64
C SER A 149 18.79 -11.11 3.38
N ALA A 150 18.09 -12.21 3.50
CA ALA A 150 17.29 -12.77 2.43
C ALA A 150 16.09 -13.54 3.00
N GLY A 151 15.12 -13.81 2.15
CA GLY A 151 13.99 -14.65 2.50
C GLY A 151 12.99 -14.80 1.38
N PRO A 152 11.89 -15.52 1.62
CA PRO A 152 10.78 -15.63 0.69
C PRO A 152 9.93 -14.37 0.67
N THR A 153 9.40 -14.03 -0.50
CA THR A 153 8.35 -13.03 -0.70
C THR A 153 7.23 -13.57 -1.55
N SER A 154 6.02 -13.08 -1.30
CA SER A 154 4.82 -13.43 -2.07
C SER A 154 3.84 -12.27 -2.09
N ALA A 155 3.07 -12.19 -3.18
CA ALA A 155 1.93 -11.31 -3.27
C ALA A 155 0.77 -12.04 -3.94
N VAL A 156 -0.45 -11.77 -3.46
CA VAL A 156 -1.70 -12.27 -4.04
C VAL A 156 -2.69 -11.12 -4.09
N ILE A 157 -3.32 -10.94 -5.25
CA ILE A 157 -4.25 -9.85 -5.51
C ILE A 157 -5.50 -10.41 -6.16
N TYR A 158 -6.64 -9.90 -5.73
CA TYR A 158 -7.93 -10.12 -6.36
C TYR A 158 -8.49 -8.80 -6.88
N SER A 159 -8.73 -8.73 -8.19
CA SER A 159 -9.27 -7.54 -8.87
C SER A 159 -10.61 -7.86 -9.50
N ASN A 160 -11.68 -7.23 -9.03
CA ASN A 160 -13.02 -7.43 -9.56
C ASN A 160 -13.84 -6.13 -9.48
N GLY A 161 -14.37 -5.68 -10.62
CA GLY A 161 -15.10 -4.42 -10.71
C GLY A 161 -14.28 -3.23 -10.17
N PRO A 162 -14.81 -2.41 -9.26
CA PRO A 162 -14.08 -1.28 -8.67
C PRO A 162 -13.06 -1.69 -7.60
N TRP A 163 -13.12 -2.93 -7.12
CA TRP A 163 -12.29 -3.42 -6.04
C TRP A 163 -10.95 -3.96 -6.53
N PHE A 164 -9.91 -3.59 -5.81
CA PHE A 164 -8.57 -4.14 -5.95
C PHE A 164 -8.05 -4.43 -4.54
N ASN A 165 -7.93 -5.72 -4.20
CA ASN A 165 -7.59 -6.16 -2.85
C ASN A 165 -6.46 -7.16 -2.92
N GLY A 166 -5.53 -7.08 -1.99
CA GLY A 166 -4.40 -7.98 -2.01
C GLY A 166 -3.67 -8.07 -0.69
N VAL A 167 -2.62 -8.84 -0.71
CA VAL A 167 -1.63 -8.91 0.36
C VAL A 167 -0.27 -9.20 -0.24
N LEU A 168 0.72 -8.41 0.15
CA LEU A 168 2.14 -8.70 -0.04
C LEU A 168 2.72 -9.10 1.31
N ALA A 169 3.55 -10.14 1.33
CA ALA A 169 4.23 -10.56 2.55
C ALA A 169 5.62 -11.09 2.24
N TYR A 170 6.55 -10.82 3.15
CA TYR A 170 7.87 -11.43 3.11
C TYR A 170 8.41 -11.72 4.51
N GLN A 171 9.37 -12.65 4.56
CA GLN A 171 10.21 -12.92 5.72
C GLN A 171 11.64 -12.58 5.37
N LEU A 172 12.29 -11.77 6.18
CA LEU A 172 13.69 -11.36 5.99
C LEU A 172 14.55 -11.89 7.13
N MET A 173 15.62 -12.62 6.80
CA MET A 173 16.51 -13.23 7.78
C MET A 173 17.97 -12.91 7.39
N SER A 174 18.77 -12.41 8.33
CA SER A 174 20.18 -12.18 8.11
C SER A 174 20.96 -13.49 8.02
N PHE A 175 21.89 -13.59 7.06
CA PHE A 175 22.75 -14.76 6.86
C PHE A 175 24.26 -14.44 6.86
N ALA A 176 24.64 -13.17 6.66
CA ALA A 176 26.02 -12.71 6.67
C ALA A 176 26.12 -11.23 7.06
N GLY A 177 27.27 -10.77 7.50
CA GLY A 177 27.55 -9.38 7.82
C GLY A 177 28.18 -9.17 9.19
N ASN A 178 28.02 -7.97 9.74
CA ASN A 178 28.59 -7.61 11.04
C ASN A 178 27.79 -8.22 12.19
N ARG A 179 28.37 -9.20 12.88
CA ARG A 179 27.72 -9.90 14.00
C ARG A 179 27.53 -9.04 15.25
N ASP A 180 28.24 -7.93 15.37
CA ASP A 180 28.14 -7.02 16.52
C ASP A 180 26.86 -6.15 16.44
N ARG A 181 26.17 -6.17 15.31
CA ARG A 181 24.94 -5.38 15.05
C ARG A 181 23.64 -6.16 15.25
N GLY A 182 23.72 -7.38 15.74
CA GLY A 182 22.56 -8.23 15.91
C GLY A 182 22.13 -8.94 14.61
N SER A 183 21.13 -9.79 14.74
CA SER A 183 20.52 -10.51 13.62
C SER A 183 19.23 -9.85 13.18
N VAL A 184 18.92 -9.93 11.90
CA VAL A 184 17.60 -9.58 11.34
C VAL A 184 16.75 -10.84 11.27
N ASN A 185 15.56 -10.79 11.81
CA ASN A 185 14.52 -11.79 11.61
C ASN A 185 13.17 -11.07 11.66
N GLN A 186 12.66 -10.66 10.49
CA GLN A 186 11.52 -9.76 10.37
C GLN A 186 10.50 -10.30 9.39
N THR A 187 9.24 -10.32 9.82
CA THR A 187 8.09 -10.52 8.93
C THR A 187 7.51 -9.16 8.54
N PHE A 188 7.18 -9.02 7.29
CA PHE A 188 6.45 -7.87 6.73
C PHE A 188 5.17 -8.37 6.06
N ILE A 189 4.07 -7.66 6.30
CA ILE A 189 2.78 -7.92 5.68
C ILE A 189 2.17 -6.57 5.30
N GLU A 190 1.78 -6.44 4.05
CA GLU A 190 1.07 -5.27 3.54
C GLU A 190 -0.24 -5.73 2.89
N PRO A 191 -1.35 -5.72 3.65
CA PRO A 191 -2.67 -5.87 3.06
C PRO A 191 -3.01 -4.64 2.25
N GLU A 192 -3.65 -4.81 1.11
CA GLU A 192 -4.17 -3.73 0.28
C GLU A 192 -5.67 -3.88 0.08
N LEU A 193 -6.40 -2.81 0.38
CA LEU A 193 -7.83 -2.70 0.17
C LEU A 193 -8.11 -1.40 -0.56
N SER A 194 -8.43 -1.47 -1.84
CA SER A 194 -8.66 -0.30 -2.68
C SER A 194 -10.02 -0.34 -3.36
N TYR A 195 -10.71 0.80 -3.35
CA TYR A 195 -11.92 1.05 -4.11
C TYR A 195 -11.69 2.15 -5.14
N ASN A 196 -11.86 1.82 -6.42
CA ASN A 196 -11.57 2.68 -7.56
C ASN A 196 -12.87 3.21 -8.17
N PHE A 197 -13.08 4.53 -8.10
CA PHE A 197 -14.25 5.18 -8.69
C PHE A 197 -14.08 5.34 -10.20
N GLU A 198 -15.19 5.42 -10.92
CA GLU A 198 -15.21 5.64 -12.38
C GLU A 198 -14.51 6.94 -12.82
N SER A 199 -14.42 7.93 -11.93
CA SER A 199 -13.75 9.23 -12.18
C SER A 199 -12.23 9.20 -12.06
N GLY A 200 -11.63 8.01 -11.80
CA GLY A 200 -10.21 7.84 -11.56
C GLY A 200 -9.76 8.17 -10.14
N TRP A 201 -10.65 8.65 -9.27
CA TRP A 201 -10.40 8.74 -7.84
C TRP A 201 -10.36 7.34 -7.22
N TYR A 202 -9.64 7.18 -6.14
CA TYR A 202 -9.65 5.95 -5.34
C TYR A 202 -9.43 6.25 -3.86
N ILE A 203 -9.83 5.32 -3.04
CA ILE A 203 -9.52 5.27 -1.61
C ILE A 203 -8.87 3.91 -1.39
N ASP A 204 -7.73 3.89 -0.76
CA ASP A 204 -7.03 2.66 -0.43
C ASP A 204 -6.50 2.65 1.00
N SER A 205 -6.25 1.45 1.50
CA SER A 205 -5.56 1.21 2.75
C SER A 205 -4.53 0.11 2.51
N ASN A 206 -3.25 0.43 2.65
CA ASN A 206 -2.13 -0.49 2.52
C ASN A 206 -1.11 -0.25 3.66
N PRO A 207 -1.50 -0.58 4.91
CA PRO A 207 -0.64 -0.44 6.06
C PRO A 207 0.55 -1.42 6.00
N SER A 208 1.76 -0.91 6.20
CA SER A 208 2.98 -1.74 6.29
C SER A 208 3.14 -2.29 7.70
N ILE A 209 2.65 -3.51 7.93
CA ILE A 209 2.72 -4.21 9.21
C ILE A 209 4.06 -4.94 9.30
N THR A 210 4.80 -4.73 10.40
CA THR A 210 6.06 -5.44 10.62
C THR A 210 6.07 -6.14 11.97
N MET A 211 6.79 -7.26 12.03
CA MET A 211 7.11 -7.97 13.26
C MET A 211 8.59 -8.31 13.28
N ASP A 212 9.30 -7.78 14.26
CA ASP A 212 10.70 -8.12 14.54
C ASP A 212 10.76 -9.25 15.58
N TRP A 213 11.18 -10.44 15.15
CA TRP A 213 11.29 -11.62 15.99
C TRP A 213 12.51 -11.59 16.93
N THR A 214 13.38 -10.60 16.78
CA THR A 214 14.58 -10.43 17.62
C THR A 214 14.37 -9.41 18.73
N ALA A 215 13.33 -8.60 18.64
CA ALA A 215 12.97 -7.59 19.63
C ALA A 215 12.21 -8.18 20.82
N ASP A 216 12.23 -7.47 21.94
CA ASP A 216 11.35 -7.78 23.07
C ASP A 216 9.87 -7.67 22.65
N THR A 217 9.00 -8.45 23.27
CA THR A 217 7.58 -8.54 22.90
C THR A 217 6.88 -7.19 22.83
N ALA A 218 7.27 -6.23 23.70
CA ALA A 218 6.68 -4.88 23.72
C ALA A 218 7.08 -4.01 22.52
N ASP A 219 8.21 -4.31 21.87
CA ASP A 219 8.78 -3.57 20.75
C ASP A 219 8.78 -4.39 19.44
N ALA A 220 8.14 -5.56 19.43
CA ALA A 220 8.18 -6.47 18.30
C ALA A 220 7.30 -6.02 17.12
N TRP A 221 6.17 -5.37 17.40
CA TRP A 221 5.16 -5.05 16.40
C TRP A 221 5.15 -3.58 15.98
N THR A 222 4.99 -3.36 14.67
CA THR A 222 4.55 -2.08 14.12
C THR A 222 3.24 -2.30 13.38
N LEU A 223 2.16 -1.68 13.85
CA LEU A 223 0.79 -1.90 13.38
C LEU A 223 0.15 -0.56 13.03
N PRO A 224 0.32 -0.07 11.78
CA PRO A 224 -0.36 1.13 11.30
C PRO A 224 -1.81 0.82 10.92
N VAL A 225 -2.71 1.77 11.18
CA VAL A 225 -4.11 1.78 10.73
C VAL A 225 -4.42 3.13 10.12
N GLY A 226 -4.89 3.15 8.90
CA GLY A 226 -5.16 4.38 8.19
C GLY A 226 -5.60 4.15 6.74
N ALA A 227 -5.67 5.21 5.98
CA ALA A 227 -6.04 5.15 4.58
C ALA A 227 -5.45 6.35 3.80
N ASP A 228 -5.43 6.19 2.48
CA ASP A 228 -5.07 7.21 1.51
C ASP A 228 -6.27 7.52 0.60
N ALA A 229 -6.27 8.71 0.06
CA ALA A 229 -7.11 9.08 -1.07
C ALA A 229 -6.21 9.53 -2.22
N GLY A 230 -6.52 9.07 -3.41
CA GLY A 230 -5.71 9.37 -4.58
C GLY A 230 -6.53 9.52 -5.85
N LYS A 231 -5.85 9.92 -6.90
CA LYS A 231 -6.41 10.07 -8.24
C LYS A 231 -5.40 9.64 -9.28
N ALA A 232 -5.84 8.77 -10.18
CA ALA A 232 -5.14 8.46 -11.42
C ALA A 232 -5.62 9.38 -12.54
N PHE A 233 -4.68 9.89 -13.34
CA PHE A 233 -4.94 10.81 -14.43
C PHE A 233 -3.80 10.77 -15.45
N THR A 234 -4.02 11.40 -16.59
CA THR A 234 -3.00 11.56 -17.64
C THR A 234 -2.65 13.04 -17.78
N PHE A 235 -1.36 13.35 -17.76
CA PHE A 235 -0.84 14.69 -18.04
C PHE A 235 -0.03 14.65 -19.34
N GLY A 236 -0.56 15.26 -20.39
CA GLY A 236 -0.05 15.03 -21.75
C GLY A 236 -0.21 13.57 -22.16
N SER A 237 0.89 12.88 -22.44
CA SER A 237 0.92 11.43 -22.71
C SER A 237 1.32 10.59 -21.49
N GLN A 238 1.66 11.23 -20.36
CA GLN A 238 2.15 10.54 -19.17
C GLN A 238 0.99 10.12 -18.26
N ALA A 239 0.79 8.82 -18.10
CA ALA A 239 -0.11 8.28 -17.09
C ALA A 239 0.54 8.34 -15.71
N MET A 240 -0.22 8.78 -14.71
CA MET A 240 0.27 8.95 -13.35
C MET A 240 -0.85 8.88 -12.33
N SER A 241 -0.49 8.68 -11.07
CA SER A 241 -1.40 8.88 -9.94
C SER A 241 -0.73 9.69 -8.84
N MET A 242 -1.55 10.41 -8.08
CA MET A 242 -1.13 11.06 -6.84
C MET A 242 -2.05 10.60 -5.72
N GLN A 243 -1.47 10.32 -4.55
CA GLN A 243 -2.22 9.98 -3.34
C GLN A 243 -1.61 10.64 -2.12
N ALA A 244 -2.44 10.82 -1.11
CA ALA A 244 -2.03 11.29 0.20
C ALA A 244 -2.90 10.62 1.26
N GLY A 245 -2.31 10.31 2.41
CA GLY A 245 -3.01 9.67 3.51
C GLY A 245 -2.28 9.76 4.82
N SER A 246 -2.90 9.17 5.84
CA SER A 246 -2.35 9.14 7.18
C SER A 246 -2.65 7.84 7.89
N TYR A 247 -1.72 7.42 8.75
CA TYR A 247 -1.79 6.19 9.53
C TYR A 247 -1.44 6.47 10.98
N TYR A 248 -2.22 5.90 11.87
CA TYR A 248 -1.94 5.84 13.30
C TYR A 248 -1.32 4.48 13.65
N LEU A 249 -0.20 4.49 14.35
CA LEU A 249 0.46 3.26 14.79
C LEU A 249 -0.14 2.84 16.14
N VAL A 250 -1.03 1.83 16.08
CA VAL A 250 -1.72 1.29 17.29
C VAL A 250 -0.77 0.48 18.16
N GLU A 251 0.19 -0.22 17.54
CA GLU A 251 1.34 -0.85 18.17
C GLU A 251 2.60 -0.36 17.47
N ARG A 252 3.65 -0.08 18.24
CA ARG A 252 4.92 0.42 17.73
C ARG A 252 6.03 0.25 18.76
N PRO A 253 7.28 0.01 18.31
CA PRO A 253 8.45 0.06 19.17
C PRO A 253 8.60 1.44 19.84
N ALA A 254 9.21 1.43 21.04
CA ALA A 254 9.52 2.66 21.73
C ALA A 254 10.41 3.57 20.87
N GLY A 255 10.03 4.84 20.78
CA GLY A 255 10.77 5.81 19.95
C GLY A 255 10.33 5.90 18.50
N ASN A 256 9.46 5.02 18.01
CA ASN A 256 8.87 5.14 16.68
C ASN A 256 7.75 6.19 16.64
N PRO A 257 7.42 6.73 15.44
CA PRO A 257 6.36 7.72 15.29
C PRO A 257 5.01 7.17 15.73
N GLN A 258 4.14 8.02 16.24
CA GLN A 258 2.76 7.67 16.57
C GLN A 258 1.83 7.86 15.37
N TRP A 259 2.12 8.86 14.54
CA TRP A 259 1.40 9.18 13.32
C TRP A 259 2.34 9.21 12.14
N ILE A 260 1.84 8.73 11.01
CA ILE A 260 2.51 8.82 9.72
C ILE A 260 1.58 9.55 8.76
N VAL A 261 2.13 10.52 8.05
CA VAL A 261 1.51 11.15 6.88
C VAL A 261 2.37 10.83 5.67
N ARG A 262 1.76 10.39 4.59
CA ARG A 262 2.47 10.09 3.34
C ARG A 262 1.83 10.77 2.15
N VAL A 263 2.67 11.11 1.17
CA VAL A 263 2.27 11.60 -0.15
C VAL A 263 3.05 10.82 -1.18
N GLN A 264 2.38 10.33 -2.20
CA GLN A 264 3.01 9.55 -3.26
C GLN A 264 2.60 10.06 -4.64
N LEU A 265 3.57 10.10 -5.54
CA LEU A 265 3.40 10.25 -6.99
C LEU A 265 3.87 8.96 -7.66
N THR A 266 3.02 8.34 -8.46
CA THR A 266 3.40 7.16 -9.26
C THR A 266 3.36 7.53 -10.74
N LEU A 267 4.46 7.29 -11.44
CA LEU A 267 4.54 7.40 -12.89
C LEU A 267 4.41 6.01 -13.53
N LEU A 268 3.60 5.90 -14.58
CA LEU A 268 3.36 4.66 -15.29
C LEU A 268 3.95 4.75 -16.70
N PHE A 269 4.80 3.80 -17.08
CA PHE A 269 5.42 3.70 -18.40
C PHE A 269 5.01 2.37 -19.01
N PRO A 270 4.09 2.37 -20.02
CA PRO A 270 3.74 1.14 -20.71
C PRO A 270 4.98 0.51 -21.34
N THR A 271 5.19 -0.79 -21.12
CA THR A 271 6.21 -1.54 -21.86
C THR A 271 5.65 -1.78 -23.25
N GLY A 272 6.22 -1.12 -24.25
CA GLY A 272 5.80 -1.32 -25.64
C GLY A 272 5.86 -2.80 -26.02
N LYS A 273 4.75 -3.30 -26.58
CA LYS A 273 4.68 -4.64 -27.17
C LYS A 273 5.49 -4.67 -28.46
#